data_deae5c70ca1cd37d2fa547a4b80828c3
#
_entry.id   deae5c70ca1cd37d2fa547a4b80828c3
#
_cell.length_a   1.000
_cell.length_b   1.000
_cell.length_c   1.000
_cell.angle_alpha   90.00
_cell.angle_beta   90.00
_cell.angle_gamma   90.00
#
_symmetry.space_group_name_H-M   'P 1'
#
loop_
_entity.id
_entity.type
_entity.pdbx_description
1 polymer ?
#
loop_
_entity_poly.entity_id
_entity_poly.type
_entity_poly.pdbx_seq_one_letter_code
_entity_poly.pdbx_strand_id
1 'polypeptide(L)'
;HYACEVTLQPVDRYPLDAAILFSDILTIPDAMGLGLSFVAGEGPKFEKPVQDEAAVKALYVPDPADKLKYVTDAVCEIKRALNNRIPLIGFSGSPFTLACYMVEGGSSANYRKVKEMMYRRPDLFNAILEKNTDAVIAYLNAQIDSGVDAVMVFDTWGGTPVSYTHLR
;
A
#
# COMPACT_ATOMS: atom_id res chain seq x y z
N HIS A 1 14.48 -2.25 12.69
CA HIS A 1 15.90 -2.59 12.51
C HIS A 1 16.18 -3.14 11.10
N TYR A 2 15.61 -4.29 10.67
CA TYR A 2 15.87 -4.85 9.32
C TYR A 2 15.44 -3.92 8.18
N ALA A 3 14.30 -3.22 8.29
CA ALA A 3 13.88 -2.27 7.27
C ALA A 3 14.88 -1.12 7.10
N CYS A 4 15.46 -0.63 8.19
CA CYS A 4 16.52 0.38 8.18
C CYS A 4 17.77 -0.16 7.46
N GLU A 5 18.25 -1.33 7.85
CA GLU A 5 19.43 -1.96 7.23
C GLU A 5 19.25 -2.13 5.72
N VAL A 6 18.11 -2.72 5.29
CA VAL A 6 17.85 -2.95 3.86
C VAL A 6 17.72 -1.65 3.08
N THR A 7 17.15 -0.60 3.67
CA THR A 7 17.07 0.73 3.04
C THR A 7 18.45 1.36 2.86
N LEU A 8 19.36 1.17 3.80
CA LEU A 8 20.70 1.79 3.76
C LEU A 8 21.68 1.04 2.86
N GLN A 9 21.55 -0.27 2.72
CA GLN A 9 22.47 -1.08 1.91
C GLN A 9 22.72 -0.54 0.49
N PRO A 10 21.71 -0.16 -0.32
CA PRO A 10 21.96 0.42 -1.64
C PRO A 10 22.56 1.82 -1.55
N VAL A 11 22.20 2.62 -0.54
CA VAL A 11 22.76 3.98 -0.33
C VAL A 11 24.25 3.94 -0.03
N ASP A 12 24.68 2.94 0.71
CA ASP A 12 26.10 2.78 1.07
C ASP A 12 26.94 2.17 -0.06
N ARG A 13 26.30 1.53 -1.05
CA ARG A 13 26.97 0.87 -2.18
C ARG A 13 26.99 1.69 -3.46
N TYR A 14 26.00 2.56 -3.64
CA TYR A 14 25.80 3.29 -4.89
C TYR A 14 25.59 4.79 -4.61
N PRO A 15 26.06 5.68 -5.52
CA PRO A 15 25.83 7.12 -5.40
C PRO A 15 24.38 7.47 -5.78
N LEU A 16 23.45 7.21 -4.89
CA LEU A 16 22.02 7.48 -5.09
C LEU A 16 21.63 8.89 -4.64
N ASP A 17 20.71 9.52 -5.37
CA ASP A 17 20.20 10.86 -5.07
C ASP A 17 19.08 10.85 -4.01
N ALA A 18 18.44 9.70 -3.77
CA ALA A 18 17.42 9.50 -2.77
C ALA A 18 17.38 8.05 -2.27
N ALA A 19 16.86 7.84 -1.07
CA ALA A 19 16.50 6.53 -0.53
C ALA A 19 14.98 6.37 -0.58
N ILE A 20 14.50 5.14 -0.80
CA ILE A 20 13.09 4.80 -0.62
C ILE A 20 12.94 3.89 0.59
N LEU A 21 11.93 4.15 1.40
CA LEU A 21 11.59 3.31 2.55
C LEU A 21 11.39 1.85 2.11
N PHE A 22 12.09 0.90 2.74
CA PHE A 22 11.81 -0.51 2.52
C PHE A 22 10.53 -0.91 3.28
N SER A 23 9.46 -1.11 2.52
CA SER A 23 8.13 -1.51 3.01
C SER A 23 7.38 -2.24 1.89
N ASP A 24 6.10 -2.55 2.11
CA ASP A 24 5.20 -3.16 1.13
C ASP A 24 3.96 -2.27 0.94
N ILE A 25 3.43 -2.21 -0.29
CA ILE A 25 2.17 -1.49 -0.57
C ILE A 25 0.96 -2.14 0.10
N LEU A 26 1.05 -3.44 0.43
CA LEU A 26 -0.05 -4.21 1.03
C LEU A 26 -0.14 -4.12 2.55
N THR A 27 0.70 -3.29 3.18
CA THR A 27 0.65 -3.04 4.63
C THR A 27 -0.69 -2.48 5.10
N ILE A 28 -1.33 -1.61 4.29
CA ILE A 28 -2.66 -1.06 4.60
C ILE A 28 -3.73 -2.15 4.61
N PRO A 29 -3.92 -2.95 3.54
CA PRO A 29 -4.89 -4.05 3.57
C PRO A 29 -4.63 -5.07 4.68
N ASP A 30 -3.39 -5.36 5.00
CA ASP A 30 -3.04 -6.23 6.13
C ASP A 30 -3.47 -5.61 7.47
N ALA A 31 -3.19 -4.32 7.67
CA ALA A 31 -3.64 -3.58 8.85
C ALA A 31 -5.17 -3.51 8.96
N MET A 32 -5.91 -3.56 7.83
CA MET A 32 -7.37 -3.70 7.79
C MET A 32 -7.86 -5.09 8.21
N GLY A 33 -6.95 -6.05 8.44
CA GLY A 33 -7.28 -7.40 8.94
C GLY A 33 -7.54 -8.43 7.85
N LEU A 34 -7.07 -8.20 6.62
CA LEU A 34 -7.23 -9.16 5.52
C LEU A 34 -6.31 -10.39 5.64
N GLY A 35 -5.27 -10.32 6.49
CA GLY A 35 -4.34 -11.42 6.74
C GLY A 35 -3.42 -11.66 5.53
N LEU A 36 -2.35 -10.87 5.42
CA LEU A 36 -1.37 -11.00 4.36
C LEU A 36 -0.41 -12.15 4.63
N SER A 37 -0.23 -13.01 3.64
CA SER A 37 0.78 -14.06 3.64
C SER A 37 1.55 -14.09 2.33
N PHE A 38 2.78 -14.61 2.37
CA PHE A 38 3.62 -14.77 1.18
C PHE A 38 3.87 -16.26 0.93
N VAL A 39 3.42 -16.74 -0.22
CA VAL A 39 3.62 -18.12 -0.65
C VAL A 39 4.74 -18.16 -1.67
N ALA A 40 5.74 -19.03 -1.44
CA ALA A 40 6.87 -19.16 -2.35
C ALA A 40 6.39 -19.51 -3.77
N GLY A 41 6.76 -18.69 -4.75
CA GLY A 41 6.37 -18.83 -6.15
C GLY A 41 4.97 -18.31 -6.53
N GLU A 42 4.13 -17.92 -5.56
CA GLU A 42 2.78 -17.41 -5.83
C GLU A 42 2.63 -15.91 -5.50
N GLY A 43 3.56 -15.34 -4.73
CA GLY A 43 3.51 -13.94 -4.30
C GLY A 43 2.57 -13.71 -3.11
N PRO A 44 2.11 -12.46 -2.94
CA PRO A 44 1.24 -12.09 -1.81
C PRO A 44 -0.16 -12.71 -1.96
N LYS A 45 -0.70 -13.17 -0.83
CA LYS A 45 -2.07 -13.69 -0.70
C LYS A 45 -2.76 -13.11 0.53
N PHE A 46 -4.04 -12.79 0.37
CA PHE A 46 -4.92 -12.44 1.48
C PHE A 46 -5.81 -13.62 1.87
N GLU A 47 -5.86 -13.91 3.17
CA GLU A 47 -6.75 -14.96 3.72
C GLU A 47 -8.23 -14.59 3.58
N LYS A 48 -8.53 -13.28 3.65
CA LYS A 48 -9.90 -12.73 3.64
C LYS A 48 -10.07 -11.71 2.52
N PRO A 49 -10.15 -12.15 1.24
CA PRO A 49 -10.37 -11.22 0.13
C PRO A 49 -11.75 -10.55 0.22
N VAL A 50 -11.84 -9.31 -0.26
CA VAL A 50 -13.05 -8.48 -0.17
C VAL A 50 -13.92 -8.69 -1.40
N GLN A 51 -14.82 -9.68 -1.35
CA GLN A 51 -15.59 -10.12 -2.53
C GLN A 51 -17.11 -9.99 -2.40
N ASP A 52 -17.60 -9.63 -1.22
CA ASP A 52 -19.04 -9.48 -0.95
C ASP A 52 -19.32 -8.24 -0.07
N GLU A 53 -20.61 -7.96 0.09
CA GLU A 53 -21.07 -6.81 0.85
C GLU A 53 -20.69 -6.88 2.35
N ALA A 54 -20.66 -8.07 2.92
CA ALA A 54 -20.30 -8.26 4.33
C ALA A 54 -18.82 -7.94 4.55
N ALA A 55 -17.96 -8.42 3.65
CA ALA A 55 -16.52 -8.10 3.66
C ALA A 55 -16.25 -6.60 3.47
N VAL A 56 -16.96 -5.94 2.54
CA VAL A 56 -16.85 -4.48 2.33
C VAL A 56 -17.28 -3.70 3.58
N LYS A 57 -18.40 -4.08 4.20
CA LYS A 57 -18.89 -3.43 5.44
C LYS A 57 -17.96 -3.64 6.64
N ALA A 58 -17.19 -4.71 6.64
CA ALA A 58 -16.23 -5.01 7.71
C ALA A 58 -14.93 -4.19 7.59
N LEU A 59 -14.68 -3.55 6.44
CA LEU A 59 -13.49 -2.70 6.25
C LEU A 59 -13.53 -1.48 7.17
N TYR A 60 -12.39 -1.19 7.77
CA TYR A 60 -12.18 0.00 8.60
C TYR A 60 -10.87 0.69 8.21
N VAL A 61 -10.76 1.96 8.54
CA VAL A 61 -9.50 2.71 8.38
C VAL A 61 -8.60 2.39 9.58
N PRO A 62 -7.44 1.74 9.39
CA PRO A 62 -6.54 1.43 10.49
C PRO A 62 -5.90 2.70 11.03
N ASP A 63 -5.74 2.78 12.35
CA ASP A 63 -4.93 3.82 12.97
C ASP A 63 -3.44 3.55 12.68
N PRO A 64 -2.73 4.46 11.99
CA PRO A 64 -1.30 4.29 11.73
C PRO A 64 -0.45 4.20 13.00
N ALA A 65 -0.88 4.82 14.09
CA ALA A 65 -0.16 4.77 15.37
C ALA A 65 -0.25 3.41 16.08
N ASP A 66 -1.20 2.55 15.69
CA ASP A 66 -1.33 1.18 16.20
C ASP A 66 -0.75 0.19 15.18
N LYS A 67 -1.53 -0.13 14.13
CA LYS A 67 -1.23 -1.25 13.22
C LYS A 67 -0.05 -1.02 12.30
N LEU A 68 0.27 0.23 11.99
CA LEU A 68 1.33 0.63 11.05
C LEU A 68 2.51 1.32 11.75
N LYS A 69 2.51 1.33 13.09
CA LYS A 69 3.55 1.96 13.89
C LYS A 69 4.96 1.46 13.54
N TYR A 70 5.12 0.19 13.22
CA TYR A 70 6.41 -0.37 12.84
C TYR A 70 7.01 0.29 11.59
N VAL A 71 6.16 0.82 10.68
CA VAL A 71 6.61 1.56 9.49
C VAL A 71 7.08 2.95 9.88
N THR A 72 6.32 3.68 10.70
CA THR A 72 6.68 5.03 11.16
C THR A 72 7.94 4.99 12.04
N ASP A 73 8.09 3.97 12.88
CA ASP A 73 9.31 3.74 13.65
C ASP A 73 10.51 3.49 12.72
N ALA A 74 10.33 2.71 11.64
CA ALA A 74 11.37 2.49 10.64
C ALA A 74 11.76 3.79 9.92
N VAL A 75 10.80 4.64 9.55
CA VAL A 75 11.07 5.97 8.97
C VAL A 75 11.97 6.79 9.90
N CYS A 76 11.62 6.89 11.18
CA CYS A 76 12.42 7.63 12.17
C CYS A 76 13.85 7.06 12.30
N GLU A 77 14.00 5.74 12.31
CA GLU A 77 15.32 5.08 12.40
C GLU A 77 16.16 5.34 11.15
N ILE A 78 15.57 5.20 9.96
CA ILE A 78 16.23 5.45 8.68
C ILE A 78 16.66 6.91 8.56
N LYS A 79 15.81 7.87 8.92
CA LYS A 79 16.13 9.31 8.88
C LYS A 79 17.35 9.64 9.76
N ARG A 80 17.40 9.06 10.96
CA ARG A 80 18.57 9.23 11.83
C ARG A 80 19.84 8.66 11.20
N ALA A 81 19.74 7.45 10.64
CA ALA A 81 20.90 6.78 10.02
C ALA A 81 21.37 7.45 8.74
N LEU A 82 20.45 7.98 7.92
CA LEU A 82 20.78 8.78 6.74
C LEU A 82 21.52 10.07 7.10
N ASN A 83 21.25 10.65 8.27
CA ASN A 83 21.90 11.87 8.75
C ASN A 83 21.93 13.00 7.68
N ASN A 84 20.82 13.20 6.99
CA ASN A 84 20.64 14.18 5.90
C ASN A 84 21.59 14.01 4.69
N ARG A 85 22.19 12.84 4.48
CA ARG A 85 23.04 12.57 3.29
C ARG A 85 22.24 12.68 1.98
N ILE A 86 21.04 12.12 1.97
CA ILE A 86 20.10 12.12 0.85
C ILE A 86 18.66 12.13 1.39
N PRO A 87 17.66 12.59 0.60
CA PRO A 87 16.27 12.53 1.00
C PRO A 87 15.72 11.11 1.11
N LEU A 88 14.74 10.92 1.99
CA LEU A 88 13.98 9.68 2.16
C LEU A 88 12.59 9.82 1.55
N ILE A 89 12.23 8.92 0.64
CA ILE A 89 10.91 8.83 0.02
C ILE A 89 10.09 7.78 0.77
N GLY A 90 8.94 8.21 1.31
CA GLY A 90 7.88 7.33 1.79
C GLY A 90 6.92 6.97 0.66
N PHE A 91 6.07 5.96 0.85
CA PHE A 91 5.13 5.58 -0.20
C PHE A 91 3.92 4.81 0.31
N SER A 92 2.94 4.69 -0.58
CA SER A 92 1.78 3.80 -0.45
C SER A 92 1.37 3.27 -1.82
N GLY A 93 0.63 2.17 -1.87
CA GLY A 93 -0.15 1.83 -3.05
C GLY A 93 -1.30 2.82 -3.24
N SER A 94 -1.72 3.05 -4.51
CA SER A 94 -2.94 3.82 -4.78
C SER A 94 -4.18 3.09 -4.26
N PRO A 95 -5.28 3.82 -3.95
CA PRO A 95 -6.54 3.20 -3.56
C PRO A 95 -7.02 2.12 -4.53
N PHE A 96 -6.84 2.35 -5.84
CA PHE A 96 -7.23 1.40 -6.88
C PHE A 96 -6.31 0.17 -6.91
N THR A 97 -5.00 0.36 -6.87
CA THR A 97 -4.03 -0.76 -6.81
C THR A 97 -4.27 -1.63 -5.58
N LEU A 98 -4.50 -1.02 -4.41
CA LEU A 98 -4.85 -1.77 -3.20
C LEU A 98 -6.16 -2.55 -3.36
N ALA A 99 -7.21 -1.92 -3.92
CA ALA A 99 -8.49 -2.59 -4.19
C ALA A 99 -8.32 -3.80 -5.11
N CYS A 100 -7.45 -3.71 -6.13
CA CYS A 100 -7.14 -4.84 -7.00
C CYS A 100 -6.67 -6.06 -6.22
N TYR A 101 -5.68 -5.91 -5.34
CA TYR A 101 -5.18 -7.01 -4.51
C TYR A 101 -6.21 -7.50 -3.49
N MET A 102 -6.96 -6.58 -2.86
CA MET A 102 -7.98 -6.91 -1.85
C MET A 102 -9.11 -7.75 -2.45
N VAL A 103 -9.59 -7.41 -3.64
CA VAL A 103 -10.70 -8.11 -4.31
C VAL A 103 -10.25 -9.42 -4.94
N GLU A 104 -9.11 -9.45 -5.64
CA GLU A 104 -8.57 -10.70 -6.21
C GLU A 104 -8.10 -11.67 -5.12
N GLY A 105 -7.65 -11.16 -3.98
CA GLY A 105 -7.05 -11.94 -2.91
C GLY A 105 -5.55 -12.19 -3.12
N GLY A 106 -4.93 -11.51 -4.09
CA GLY A 106 -3.51 -11.64 -4.43
C GLY A 106 -3.20 -11.11 -5.83
N SER A 107 -2.06 -11.54 -6.38
CA SER A 107 -1.70 -11.21 -7.76
C SER A 107 -2.63 -11.90 -8.77
N SER A 108 -2.96 -11.20 -9.85
CA SER A 108 -3.82 -11.73 -10.91
C SER A 108 -3.34 -11.26 -12.28
N ALA A 109 -3.42 -12.13 -13.30
CA ALA A 109 -3.02 -11.79 -14.66
C ALA A 109 -3.99 -10.82 -15.35
N ASN A 110 -5.27 -10.85 -15.00
CA ASN A 110 -6.31 -10.12 -15.73
C ASN A 110 -7.32 -9.37 -14.84
N TYR A 111 -7.22 -9.47 -13.51
CA TYR A 111 -8.09 -8.79 -12.54
C TYR A 111 -9.59 -8.95 -12.85
N ARG A 112 -10.03 -10.19 -13.11
CA ARG A 112 -11.40 -10.50 -13.52
C ARG A 112 -12.42 -10.16 -12.44
N LYS A 113 -12.16 -10.50 -11.16
CA LYS A 113 -13.08 -10.24 -10.07
C LYS A 113 -13.24 -8.74 -9.81
N VAL A 114 -12.14 -7.98 -9.91
CA VAL A 114 -12.15 -6.52 -9.81
C VAL A 114 -13.04 -5.92 -10.89
N LYS A 115 -12.83 -6.30 -12.16
CA LYS A 115 -13.63 -5.82 -13.28
C LYS A 115 -15.10 -6.22 -13.13
N GLU A 116 -15.37 -7.44 -12.71
CA GLU A 116 -16.73 -7.89 -12.45
C GLU A 116 -17.41 -7.05 -11.36
N MET A 117 -16.73 -6.79 -10.26
CA MET A 117 -17.26 -5.94 -9.19
C MET A 117 -17.49 -4.49 -9.67
N MET A 118 -16.55 -3.91 -10.40
CA MET A 118 -16.68 -2.55 -10.96
C MET A 118 -17.95 -2.38 -11.81
N TYR A 119 -18.30 -3.39 -12.62
CA TYR A 119 -19.46 -3.30 -13.53
C TYR A 119 -20.76 -3.76 -12.91
N ARG A 120 -20.74 -4.77 -12.03
CA ARG A 120 -21.96 -5.35 -11.44
C ARG A 120 -22.36 -4.72 -10.11
N ARG A 121 -21.41 -4.28 -9.32
CA ARG A 121 -21.59 -3.70 -7.99
C ARG A 121 -20.65 -2.51 -7.78
N PRO A 122 -20.82 -1.45 -8.62
CA PRO A 122 -20.00 -0.23 -8.49
C PRO A 122 -20.15 0.44 -7.12
N ASP A 123 -21.28 0.26 -6.46
CA ASP A 123 -21.53 0.70 -5.09
C ASP A 123 -20.53 0.10 -4.11
N LEU A 124 -20.29 -1.20 -4.16
CA LEU A 124 -19.33 -1.88 -3.30
C LEU A 124 -17.88 -1.51 -3.65
N PHE A 125 -17.58 -1.45 -4.96
CA PHE A 125 -16.24 -1.09 -5.40
C PHE A 125 -15.86 0.33 -4.98
N ASN A 126 -16.77 1.30 -5.12
CA ASN A 126 -16.56 2.67 -4.66
C ASN A 126 -16.39 2.73 -3.14
N ALA A 127 -17.15 1.96 -2.35
CA ALA A 127 -16.97 1.89 -0.92
C ALA A 127 -15.56 1.37 -0.52
N ILE A 128 -15.00 0.40 -1.26
CA ILE A 128 -13.61 -0.05 -1.07
C ILE A 128 -12.64 1.09 -1.37
N LEU A 129 -12.83 1.79 -2.50
CA LEU A 129 -11.96 2.91 -2.88
C LEU A 129 -11.99 4.05 -1.87
N GLU A 130 -13.14 4.41 -1.33
CA GLU A 130 -13.29 5.43 -0.29
C GLU A 130 -12.52 5.02 0.97
N LYS A 131 -12.70 3.79 1.45
CA LYS A 131 -11.96 3.28 2.62
C LYS A 131 -10.44 3.26 2.39
N ASN A 132 -10.01 2.81 1.22
CA ASN A 132 -8.60 2.82 0.86
C ASN A 132 -8.05 4.25 0.78
N THR A 133 -8.82 5.19 0.24
CA THR A 133 -8.42 6.60 0.15
C THR A 133 -8.18 7.19 1.54
N ASP A 134 -9.12 7.01 2.45
CA ASP A 134 -8.99 7.48 3.84
C ASP A 134 -7.77 6.85 4.53
N ALA A 135 -7.57 5.54 4.34
CA ALA A 135 -6.43 4.84 4.92
C ALA A 135 -5.08 5.29 4.33
N VAL A 136 -5.01 5.50 3.02
CA VAL A 136 -3.80 6.00 2.32
C VAL A 136 -3.47 7.41 2.81
N ILE A 137 -4.47 8.30 2.95
CA ILE A 137 -4.28 9.65 3.48
C ILE A 137 -3.70 9.59 4.89
N ALA A 138 -4.33 8.82 5.78
CA ALA A 138 -3.85 8.68 7.16
C ALA A 138 -2.42 8.12 7.23
N TYR A 139 -2.14 7.09 6.43
CA TYR A 139 -0.83 6.43 6.39
C TYR A 139 0.29 7.33 5.83
N LEU A 140 0.02 8.05 4.73
CA LEU A 140 1.01 8.97 4.16
C LEU A 140 1.28 10.17 5.08
N ASN A 141 0.24 10.72 5.73
CA ASN A 141 0.43 11.77 6.74
C ASN A 141 1.29 11.28 7.90
N ALA A 142 1.07 10.07 8.40
CA ALA A 142 1.90 9.50 9.46
C ALA A 142 3.37 9.31 9.03
N GLN A 143 3.64 8.97 7.77
CA GLN A 143 5.01 8.92 7.22
C GLN A 143 5.64 10.32 7.14
N ILE A 144 4.87 11.34 6.71
CA ILE A 144 5.32 12.73 6.66
C ILE A 144 5.66 13.24 8.07
N ASP A 145 4.77 13.01 9.03
CA ASP A 145 4.99 13.39 10.44
C ASP A 145 6.21 12.68 11.06
N SER A 146 6.52 11.48 10.55
CA SER A 146 7.71 10.70 10.96
C SER A 146 9.00 11.15 10.29
N GLY A 147 8.93 12.06 9.29
CA GLY A 147 10.07 12.77 8.72
C GLY A 147 10.53 12.34 7.34
N VAL A 148 9.69 11.69 6.52
CA VAL A 148 10.03 11.50 5.10
C VAL A 148 10.07 12.86 4.37
N ASP A 149 10.95 12.99 3.39
CA ASP A 149 11.14 14.24 2.65
C ASP A 149 10.19 14.36 1.44
N ALA A 150 9.70 13.23 0.95
CA ALA A 150 8.72 13.14 -0.13
C ALA A 150 7.86 11.89 0.04
N VAL A 151 6.71 11.89 -0.61
CA VAL A 151 5.84 10.70 -0.67
C VAL A 151 5.50 10.36 -2.11
N MET A 152 5.36 9.06 -2.39
CA MET A 152 4.99 8.53 -3.70
C MET A 152 3.77 7.63 -3.58
N VAL A 153 2.87 7.70 -4.55
CA VAL A 153 1.73 6.79 -4.67
C VAL A 153 1.96 5.87 -5.87
N PHE A 154 2.08 4.56 -5.60
CA PHE A 154 2.22 3.56 -6.66
C PHE A 154 0.85 3.15 -7.20
N ASP A 155 0.59 3.45 -8.46
CA ASP A 155 -0.64 3.07 -9.15
C ASP A 155 -0.37 2.04 -10.26
N THR A 156 0.25 0.94 -9.91
CA THR A 156 0.69 -0.13 -10.82
C THR A 156 -0.46 -0.65 -11.69
N TRP A 157 -1.67 -0.71 -11.14
CA TRP A 157 -2.84 -1.28 -11.81
C TRP A 157 -3.84 -0.25 -12.32
N GLY A 158 -3.53 1.04 -12.21
CA GLY A 158 -4.39 2.14 -12.68
C GLY A 158 -4.75 2.08 -14.17
N GLY A 159 -3.93 1.42 -14.99
CA GLY A 159 -4.21 1.16 -16.40
C GLY A 159 -5.06 -0.09 -16.69
N THR A 160 -5.42 -0.87 -15.67
CA THR A 160 -6.19 -2.13 -15.82
C THR A 160 -7.65 -1.91 -16.23
N PRO A 161 -8.36 -0.85 -15.81
CA PRO A 161 -9.63 -0.45 -16.41
C PRO A 161 -9.45 -0.07 -17.88
N VAL A 162 -10.49 -0.24 -18.70
CA VAL A 162 -10.43 0.18 -20.10
C VAL A 162 -10.17 1.68 -20.23
N SER A 163 -9.40 2.06 -21.22
CA SER A 163 -8.72 3.34 -21.39
C SER A 163 -9.57 4.62 -21.25
N TYR A 164 -10.89 4.56 -21.29
CA TYR A 164 -11.79 5.70 -21.16
C TYR A 164 -12.55 5.78 -19.83
N THR A 165 -12.35 4.84 -18.91
CA THR A 165 -13.10 4.81 -17.64
C THR A 165 -12.35 5.37 -16.44
N HIS A 166 -11.04 5.56 -16.52
CA HIS A 166 -10.21 5.98 -15.38
C HIS A 166 -9.75 7.43 -15.41
N LEU A 167 -10.13 8.20 -16.44
CA LEU A 167 -9.73 9.60 -16.60
C LEU A 167 -10.83 10.60 -16.23
N ARG A 168 -11.81 10.18 -15.39
CA ARG A 168 -12.85 11.08 -14.90
C ARG A 168 -12.90 11.13 -13.41
#